data_e361292f3711303b49d4fa1717099139
#
_entry.id   e361292f3711303b49d4fa1717099139
#
_cell.length_a   1.000
_cell.length_b   1.000
_cell.length_c   1.000
_cell.angle_alpha   90.00
_cell.angle_beta   90.00
_cell.angle_gamma   90.00
#
_symmetry.space_group_name_H-M   'P 1'
#
loop_
_entity.id
_entity.type
_entity.pdbx_description
1 polymer ?
#
loop_
_entity_poly.entity_id
_entity_poly.type
_entity_poly.pdbx_seq_one_letter_code
_entity_poly.pdbx_strand_id
1 'polypeptide(L)'
;MDQHQEKIELLKKYYTKIQTISGFQIGNDISRKKLDNAKKKFASGLDESTVIGFYDTTVAGSGKSGYLFTDTKVYYLEVLEKPKKIWYDDIEDIELYDIANKDCNNELQIKLYDGTKIDWTSIYLNKTPLYRFFKELLALIRQPAEDNIEKLNVQTDKSENYGAMAGGISSAAYGQINKLYEEEKFHGRQGHGFAAERANNLYDNLTGHGAKIVGDDNVKNGADRMVDGIFIQ
;
A
#
# COMPACT_ATOMS: atom_id res chain seq x y z
N MET A 1 -2.13 19.32 1.32
CA MET A 1 -1.63 18.80 0.00
C MET A 1 -2.42 17.53 -0.26
N ASP A 2 -2.72 17.20 -1.52
CA ASP A 2 -3.40 15.95 -1.83
C ASP A 2 -2.43 14.78 -1.55
N GLN A 3 -2.91 13.67 -0.97
CA GLN A 3 -2.10 12.48 -0.66
C GLN A 3 -1.35 11.93 -1.88
N HIS A 4 -1.96 12.02 -3.07
CA HIS A 4 -1.30 11.63 -4.32
C HIS A 4 -0.03 12.46 -4.57
N GLN A 5 -0.15 13.78 -4.42
CA GLN A 5 0.98 14.70 -4.60
C GLN A 5 2.07 14.48 -3.54
N GLU A 6 1.70 14.16 -2.30
CA GLU A 6 2.66 13.85 -1.23
C GLU A 6 3.48 12.60 -1.55
N LYS A 7 2.86 11.56 -2.11
CA LYS A 7 3.56 10.34 -2.55
C LYS A 7 4.50 10.61 -3.74
N ILE A 8 4.09 11.48 -4.67
CA ILE A 8 4.95 11.93 -5.77
C ILE A 8 6.19 12.65 -5.22
N GLU A 9 6.02 13.61 -4.30
CA GLU A 9 7.15 14.34 -3.71
C GLU A 9 8.06 13.40 -2.88
N LEU A 10 7.47 12.44 -2.18
CA LEU A 10 8.23 11.42 -1.48
C LEU A 10 9.09 10.59 -2.45
N LEU A 11 8.51 10.13 -3.57
CA LEU A 11 9.26 9.36 -4.57
C LEU A 11 10.38 10.21 -5.20
N LYS A 12 10.15 11.49 -5.45
CA LYS A 12 11.18 12.44 -5.95
C LYS A 12 12.40 12.54 -5.03
N LYS A 13 12.22 12.42 -3.73
CA LYS A 13 13.30 12.41 -2.74
C LYS A 13 14.25 11.22 -2.93
N TYR A 14 13.76 10.10 -3.47
CA TYR A 14 14.47 8.81 -3.48
C TYR A 14 14.82 8.26 -4.87
N TYR A 15 14.08 8.60 -5.93
CA TYR A 15 14.15 7.89 -7.22
C TYR A 15 15.56 7.81 -7.83
N THR A 16 16.33 8.90 -7.76
CA THR A 16 17.72 8.94 -8.29
C THR A 16 18.67 8.01 -7.54
N LYS A 17 18.36 7.70 -6.29
CA LYS A 17 19.13 6.80 -5.44
C LYS A 17 18.65 5.36 -5.51
N ILE A 18 17.36 5.16 -5.83
CA ILE A 18 16.76 3.83 -5.99
C ILE A 18 17.24 3.18 -7.28
N GLN A 19 17.24 3.91 -8.40
CA GLN A 19 17.64 3.35 -9.69
C GLN A 19 19.14 3.06 -9.74
N THR A 20 19.52 1.90 -10.30
CA THR A 20 20.94 1.58 -10.58
C THR A 20 21.35 2.04 -11.97
N ILE A 21 20.41 2.12 -12.89
CA ILE A 21 20.57 2.67 -14.24
C ILE A 21 19.50 3.74 -14.47
N SER A 22 19.77 4.72 -15.34
CA SER A 22 18.79 5.75 -15.67
C SER A 22 17.55 5.14 -16.36
N GLY A 23 16.36 5.54 -15.95
CA GLY A 23 15.10 5.03 -16.52
C GLY A 23 13.87 5.41 -15.72
N PHE A 24 14.03 6.05 -14.56
CA PHE A 24 12.94 6.49 -13.72
C PHE A 24 12.25 7.75 -14.26
N GLN A 25 10.92 7.73 -14.33
CA GLN A 25 10.07 8.86 -14.67
C GLN A 25 9.01 9.03 -13.56
N ILE A 26 8.63 10.27 -13.25
CA ILE A 26 7.76 10.57 -12.10
C ILE A 26 6.59 11.46 -12.53
N GLY A 27 5.39 11.14 -12.03
CA GLY A 27 4.20 11.96 -12.23
C GLY A 27 3.94 12.20 -13.73
N ASN A 28 3.77 13.45 -14.10
CA ASN A 28 3.42 13.86 -15.47
C ASN A 28 4.54 13.64 -16.52
N ASP A 29 5.78 13.36 -16.09
CA ASP A 29 6.89 13.08 -17.02
C ASP A 29 6.84 11.65 -17.58
N ILE A 30 5.92 10.81 -17.11
CA ILE A 30 5.81 9.43 -17.55
C ILE A 30 5.19 9.39 -18.96
N SER A 31 5.94 8.82 -19.89
CA SER A 31 5.49 8.66 -21.27
C SER A 31 4.26 7.76 -21.35
N ARG A 32 3.18 8.28 -21.95
CA ARG A 32 1.93 7.54 -22.19
C ARG A 32 2.17 6.22 -22.92
N LYS A 33 3.05 6.21 -23.92
CA LYS A 33 3.44 4.98 -24.65
C LYS A 33 4.03 3.92 -23.72
N LYS A 34 4.81 4.33 -22.70
CA LYS A 34 5.37 3.40 -21.71
C LYS A 34 4.28 2.85 -20.79
N LEU A 35 3.33 3.70 -20.34
CA LEU A 35 2.18 3.26 -19.54
C LEU A 35 1.31 2.27 -20.31
N ASP A 36 0.99 2.53 -21.59
CA ASP A 36 0.25 1.61 -22.43
C ASP A 36 0.95 0.25 -22.56
N ASN A 37 2.27 0.25 -22.69
CA ASN A 37 3.05 -0.98 -22.74
C ASN A 37 3.08 -1.71 -21.41
N ALA A 38 3.20 -0.99 -20.28
CA ALA A 38 3.13 -1.56 -18.95
C ALA A 38 1.75 -2.20 -18.69
N LYS A 39 0.66 -1.50 -19.01
CA LYS A 39 -0.72 -2.04 -18.90
C LYS A 39 -0.88 -3.35 -19.67
N LYS A 40 -0.38 -3.42 -20.89
CA LYS A 40 -0.46 -4.63 -21.73
C LYS A 40 0.40 -5.78 -21.23
N LYS A 41 1.50 -5.50 -20.50
CA LYS A 41 2.49 -6.50 -20.14
C LYS A 41 2.40 -6.97 -18.69
N PHE A 42 2.22 -6.07 -17.73
CA PHE A 42 2.32 -6.43 -16.31
C PHE A 42 1.43 -5.63 -15.37
N ALA A 43 0.84 -4.51 -15.81
CA ALA A 43 -0.01 -3.67 -15.00
C ALA A 43 -1.46 -3.66 -15.52
N SER A 44 -2.04 -4.84 -15.78
CA SER A 44 -3.44 -4.98 -16.19
C SER A 44 -4.36 -4.33 -15.15
N GLY A 45 -5.38 -3.58 -15.60
CA GLY A 45 -6.29 -2.85 -14.72
C GLY A 45 -5.68 -1.59 -14.09
N LEU A 46 -4.53 -1.09 -14.58
CA LEU A 46 -3.93 0.15 -14.10
C LEU A 46 -4.86 1.35 -14.32
N ASP A 47 -5.14 2.08 -13.25
CA ASP A 47 -5.66 3.45 -13.32
C ASP A 47 -4.47 4.42 -13.41
N GLU A 48 -4.37 5.09 -14.56
CA GLU A 48 -3.24 5.99 -14.84
C GLU A 48 -3.22 7.22 -13.92
N SER A 49 -4.37 7.62 -13.38
CA SER A 49 -4.47 8.76 -12.45
C SER A 49 -3.80 8.50 -11.11
N THR A 50 -3.60 7.23 -10.75
CA THR A 50 -2.97 6.82 -9.49
C THR A 50 -1.45 6.64 -9.60
N VAL A 51 -0.88 6.79 -10.79
CA VAL A 51 0.55 6.53 -11.01
C VAL A 51 1.41 7.64 -10.44
N ILE A 52 2.32 7.27 -9.53
CA ILE A 52 3.28 8.22 -8.93
C ILE A 52 4.66 8.15 -9.58
N GLY A 53 5.05 7.00 -10.14
CA GLY A 53 6.33 6.85 -10.80
C GLY A 53 6.47 5.54 -11.57
N PHE A 54 7.35 5.55 -12.58
CA PHE A 54 7.67 4.38 -13.39
C PHE A 54 9.18 4.25 -13.59
N TYR A 55 9.76 3.17 -13.14
CA TYR A 55 11.13 2.79 -13.44
C TYR A 55 11.14 1.75 -14.54
N ASP A 56 11.44 2.19 -15.75
CA ASP A 56 11.58 1.35 -16.94
C ASP A 56 12.96 0.71 -16.98
N THR A 57 13.02 -0.60 -16.85
CA THR A 57 14.28 -1.38 -16.86
C THR A 57 14.61 -1.96 -18.23
N THR A 58 13.81 -1.63 -19.27
CA THR A 58 14.09 -2.12 -20.63
C THR A 58 15.24 -1.35 -21.28
N VAL A 59 16.14 -2.05 -21.94
CA VAL A 59 17.29 -1.44 -22.64
C VAL A 59 16.87 -0.37 -23.64
N ALA A 60 15.76 -0.60 -24.34
CA ALA A 60 15.23 0.33 -25.35
C ALA A 60 14.27 1.39 -24.78
N GLY A 61 14.07 1.47 -23.46
CA GLY A 61 13.15 2.39 -22.84
C GLY A 61 11.69 2.17 -23.27
N SER A 62 11.30 0.92 -23.51
CA SER A 62 9.99 0.59 -24.09
C SER A 62 8.86 0.49 -23.09
N GLY A 63 9.13 0.46 -21.79
CA GLY A 63 8.12 0.30 -20.72
C GLY A 63 7.47 -1.08 -20.64
N LYS A 64 8.11 -2.12 -21.21
CA LYS A 64 7.56 -3.49 -21.21
C LYS A 64 7.98 -4.31 -20.00
N SER A 65 8.92 -3.84 -19.19
CA SER A 65 9.31 -4.38 -17.89
C SER A 65 9.80 -3.25 -16.99
N GLY A 66 9.81 -3.48 -15.69
CA GLY A 66 10.22 -2.51 -14.69
C GLY A 66 9.27 -2.46 -13.50
N TYR A 67 9.24 -1.32 -12.81
CA TYR A 67 8.51 -1.10 -11.56
C TYR A 67 7.61 0.12 -11.70
N LEU A 68 6.31 -0.09 -11.60
CA LEU A 68 5.30 0.95 -11.69
C LEU A 68 4.69 1.18 -10.31
N PHE A 69 4.98 2.33 -9.73
CA PHE A 69 4.49 2.75 -8.41
C PHE A 69 3.20 3.53 -8.57
N THR A 70 2.19 3.15 -7.80
CA THR A 70 0.89 3.84 -7.75
C THR A 70 0.59 4.31 -6.32
N ASP A 71 -0.56 4.90 -6.10
CA ASP A 71 -1.01 5.32 -4.78
C ASP A 71 -1.21 4.17 -3.78
N THR A 72 -1.53 2.96 -4.29
CA THR A 72 -1.96 1.83 -3.45
C THR A 72 -1.09 0.59 -3.57
N LYS A 73 -0.29 0.48 -4.63
CA LYS A 73 0.50 -0.73 -4.92
C LYS A 73 1.66 -0.45 -5.84
N VAL A 74 2.57 -1.40 -5.92
CA VAL A 74 3.59 -1.46 -6.95
C VAL A 74 3.35 -2.67 -7.83
N TYR A 75 3.33 -2.44 -9.16
CA TYR A 75 3.41 -3.50 -10.17
C TYR A 75 4.85 -3.65 -10.61
N TYR A 76 5.28 -4.88 -10.86
CA TYR A 76 6.60 -5.08 -11.42
C TYR A 76 6.70 -6.33 -12.29
N LEU A 77 7.61 -6.24 -13.24
CA LEU A 77 8.00 -7.34 -14.10
C LEU A 77 9.50 -7.26 -14.34
N GLU A 78 10.21 -8.27 -13.90
CA GLU A 78 11.62 -8.47 -14.18
C GLU A 78 11.82 -9.42 -15.35
N VAL A 79 13.03 -9.40 -15.91
CA VAL A 79 13.39 -10.26 -17.05
C VAL A 79 13.24 -11.72 -16.68
N LEU A 80 12.53 -12.50 -17.52
CA LEU A 80 12.23 -13.92 -17.33
C LEU A 80 11.28 -14.25 -16.17
N GLU A 81 10.65 -13.26 -15.55
CA GLU A 81 9.67 -13.48 -14.51
C GLU A 81 8.23 -13.29 -15.00
N LYS A 82 7.27 -13.68 -14.15
CA LYS A 82 5.85 -13.36 -14.34
C LYS A 82 5.54 -11.99 -13.75
N PRO A 83 4.52 -11.28 -14.28
CA PRO A 83 4.04 -10.05 -13.67
C PRO A 83 3.65 -10.27 -12.21
N LYS A 84 4.06 -9.34 -11.35
CA LYS A 84 3.78 -9.35 -9.91
C LYS A 84 3.21 -8.00 -9.49
N LYS A 85 2.46 -8.00 -8.40
CA LYS A 85 1.99 -6.78 -7.72
C LYS A 85 2.04 -6.96 -6.21
N ILE A 86 2.32 -5.88 -5.49
CA ILE A 86 2.31 -5.84 -4.03
C ILE A 86 1.45 -4.64 -3.64
N TRP A 87 0.40 -4.88 -2.88
CA TRP A 87 -0.42 -3.83 -2.29
C TRP A 87 0.27 -3.28 -1.05
N TYR A 88 0.29 -1.98 -0.88
CA TYR A 88 0.93 -1.37 0.28
C TYR A 88 0.21 -1.71 1.58
N ASP A 89 -1.12 -1.90 1.54
CA ASP A 89 -1.92 -2.30 2.69
C ASP A 89 -1.69 -3.75 3.12
N ASP A 90 -1.24 -4.62 2.19
CA ASP A 90 -0.89 -5.99 2.54
C ASP A 90 0.47 -6.10 3.25
N ILE A 91 1.30 -5.05 3.21
CA ILE A 91 2.63 -5.06 3.81
C ILE A 91 2.51 -4.95 5.33
N GLU A 92 2.95 -5.92 6.08
CA GLU A 92 3.10 -5.87 7.54
C GLU A 92 4.35 -5.09 7.92
N ASP A 93 5.50 -5.53 7.38
CA ASP A 93 6.80 -4.91 7.64
C ASP A 93 7.76 -5.06 6.45
N ILE A 94 8.84 -4.30 6.48
CA ILE A 94 9.92 -4.35 5.50
C ILE A 94 11.24 -4.37 6.27
N GLU A 95 12.07 -5.34 5.93
CA GLU A 95 13.38 -5.55 6.54
C GLU A 95 14.49 -5.43 5.50
N LEU A 96 15.59 -4.85 5.91
CA LEU A 96 16.82 -4.77 5.12
C LEU A 96 17.88 -5.63 5.80
N TYR A 97 18.34 -6.67 5.09
CA TYR A 97 19.41 -7.50 5.62
C TYR A 97 20.73 -7.17 4.93
N ASP A 98 21.78 -7.23 5.74
CA ASP A 98 23.14 -7.26 5.23
C ASP A 98 23.52 -8.73 5.02
N ILE A 99 23.76 -9.13 3.76
CA ILE A 99 24.27 -10.47 3.48
C ILE A 99 25.76 -10.43 3.78
N ALA A 100 26.12 -10.88 4.97
CA ALA A 100 27.51 -11.08 5.36
C ALA A 100 28.20 -12.00 4.31
N ASN A 101 29.11 -11.43 3.53
CA ASN A 101 30.04 -12.08 2.60
C ASN A 101 29.86 -11.91 1.08
N LYS A 102 29.05 -10.96 0.59
CA LYS A 102 29.16 -10.58 -0.84
C LYS A 102 29.05 -9.07 -0.98
N ASP A 103 30.03 -8.51 -1.67
CA ASP A 103 30.17 -7.10 -1.98
C ASP A 103 28.82 -6.34 -2.08
N CYS A 104 28.48 -5.57 -1.05
CA CYS A 104 27.51 -4.47 -1.01
C CYS A 104 26.07 -4.74 -1.50
N ASN A 105 25.53 -5.94 -1.42
CA ASN A 105 24.14 -6.21 -1.78
C ASN A 105 23.28 -6.47 -0.55
N ASN A 106 22.81 -5.39 0.07
CA ASN A 106 21.69 -5.50 1.02
C ASN A 106 20.49 -6.12 0.30
N GLU A 107 19.83 -7.09 0.90
CA GLU A 107 18.57 -7.64 0.41
C GLU A 107 17.39 -6.99 1.14
N LEU A 108 16.32 -6.78 0.41
CA LEU A 108 15.08 -6.24 0.93
C LEU A 108 14.05 -7.36 1.01
N GLN A 109 13.51 -7.62 2.19
CA GLN A 109 12.39 -8.53 2.37
C GLN A 109 11.15 -7.73 2.75
N ILE A 110 10.04 -8.01 2.06
CA ILE A 110 8.72 -7.50 2.36
C ILE A 110 7.93 -8.63 3.02
N LYS A 111 7.46 -8.39 4.22
CA LYS A 111 6.59 -9.30 4.97
C LYS A 111 5.15 -8.82 4.82
N LEU A 112 4.26 -9.70 4.40
CA LEU A 112 2.83 -9.43 4.27
C LEU A 112 2.07 -9.90 5.52
N TYR A 113 0.90 -9.31 5.77
CA TYR A 113 0.03 -9.69 6.90
C TYR A 113 -0.43 -11.14 6.86
N ASP A 114 -0.47 -11.78 5.68
CA ASP A 114 -0.78 -13.21 5.53
C ASP A 114 0.42 -14.14 5.85
N GLY A 115 1.53 -13.58 6.31
CA GLY A 115 2.76 -14.29 6.61
C GLY A 115 3.66 -14.54 5.39
N THR A 116 3.22 -14.20 4.18
CA THR A 116 4.06 -14.31 2.97
C THR A 116 5.27 -13.39 3.07
N LYS A 117 6.43 -13.92 2.69
CA LYS A 117 7.69 -13.17 2.60
C LYS A 117 8.10 -13.05 1.14
N ILE A 118 8.41 -11.83 0.70
CA ILE A 118 8.84 -11.52 -0.65
C ILE A 118 10.26 -10.97 -0.56
N ASP A 119 11.23 -11.74 -1.05
CA ASP A 119 12.61 -11.28 -1.17
C ASP A 119 12.76 -10.47 -2.45
N TRP A 120 13.14 -9.22 -2.32
CA TRP A 120 13.32 -8.34 -3.47
C TRP A 120 14.80 -8.27 -3.85
N THR A 121 15.19 -9.20 -4.70
CA THR A 121 16.60 -9.46 -5.08
C THR A 121 17.05 -8.71 -6.34
N SER A 122 16.23 -7.81 -6.86
CA SER A 122 16.48 -7.08 -8.11
C SER A 122 17.84 -6.38 -8.14
N ILE A 123 18.56 -6.56 -9.25
CA ILE A 123 19.81 -5.83 -9.54
C ILE A 123 19.57 -4.39 -10.01
N TYR A 124 18.35 -4.08 -10.43
CA TYR A 124 17.96 -2.75 -10.95
C TYR A 124 17.66 -1.74 -9.85
N LEU A 125 17.52 -2.19 -8.60
CA LEU A 125 17.10 -1.35 -7.47
C LEU A 125 18.15 -1.37 -6.35
N ASN A 126 18.56 -0.18 -5.92
CA ASN A 126 19.31 -0.01 -4.68
C ASN A 126 18.36 -0.20 -3.48
N LYS A 127 18.57 -1.25 -2.69
CA LYS A 127 17.66 -1.68 -1.63
C LYS A 127 17.60 -0.69 -0.46
N THR A 128 18.71 -0.10 -0.05
CA THR A 128 18.73 0.85 1.08
C THR A 128 17.84 2.09 0.84
N PRO A 129 17.94 2.83 -0.26
CA PRO A 129 17.03 3.94 -0.52
C PRO A 129 15.59 3.46 -0.80
N LEU A 130 15.40 2.29 -1.41
CA LEU A 130 14.08 1.71 -1.61
C LEU A 130 13.41 1.35 -0.27
N TYR A 131 14.14 0.76 0.66
CA TYR A 131 13.68 0.49 2.02
C TYR A 131 13.21 1.77 2.72
N ARG A 132 14.02 2.83 2.67
CA ARG A 132 13.66 4.13 3.29
C ARG A 132 12.41 4.72 2.64
N PHE A 133 12.32 4.67 1.31
CA PHE A 133 11.15 5.11 0.58
C PHE A 133 9.89 4.36 1.04
N PHE A 134 9.93 3.04 1.11
CA PHE A 134 8.76 2.25 1.54
C PHE A 134 8.41 2.49 3.01
N LYS A 135 9.38 2.63 3.91
CA LYS A 135 9.09 2.96 5.32
C LYS A 135 8.38 4.31 5.46
N GLU A 136 8.84 5.34 4.74
CA GLU A 136 8.17 6.65 4.74
C GLU A 136 6.81 6.60 4.02
N LEU A 137 6.69 5.83 2.92
CA LEU A 137 5.43 5.65 2.19
C LEU A 137 4.38 4.97 3.07
N LEU A 138 4.75 3.89 3.75
CA LEU A 138 3.84 3.19 4.66
C LEU A 138 3.44 4.05 5.86
N ALA A 139 4.36 4.84 6.40
CA ALA A 139 4.04 5.80 7.44
C ALA A 139 3.03 6.85 6.94
N LEU A 140 3.21 7.37 5.72
CA LEU A 140 2.30 8.33 5.11
C LEU A 140 0.89 7.74 4.88
N ILE A 141 0.82 6.50 4.40
CA ILE A 141 -0.46 5.81 4.13
C ILE A 141 -1.20 5.47 5.43
N ARG A 142 -0.46 5.12 6.48
CA ARG A 142 -1.00 4.70 7.77
C ARG A 142 -1.27 5.84 8.74
N GLN A 143 -0.91 7.08 8.38
CA GLN A 143 -1.30 8.23 9.20
C GLN A 143 -2.82 8.34 9.22
N PRO A 144 -3.46 8.37 10.41
CA PRO A 144 -4.86 8.74 10.49
C PRO A 144 -5.02 10.12 9.85
N ALA A 145 -6.09 10.33 9.12
CA ALA A 145 -6.41 11.63 8.51
C ALA A 145 -6.73 12.64 9.63
N GLU A 146 -5.69 13.15 10.31
CA GLU A 146 -5.81 14.10 11.42
C GLU A 146 -6.52 15.40 10.99
N ASP A 147 -6.38 15.80 9.73
CA ASP A 147 -7.04 16.99 9.18
C ASP A 147 -8.58 16.93 9.22
N ASN A 148 -9.18 15.73 9.34
CA ASN A 148 -10.64 15.62 9.48
C ASN A 148 -11.11 15.66 10.92
N ILE A 149 -10.26 15.34 11.89
CA ILE A 149 -10.60 15.37 13.33
C ILE A 149 -10.63 16.83 13.82
N GLU A 150 -9.70 17.66 13.36
CA GLU A 150 -9.64 19.07 13.75
C GLU A 150 -10.82 19.87 13.16
N LYS A 151 -11.25 19.59 11.92
CA LYS A 151 -12.44 20.18 11.30
C LYS A 151 -13.75 19.68 11.92
N LEU A 152 -13.81 18.46 12.44
CA LEU A 152 -14.97 17.94 13.17
C LEU A 152 -15.06 18.54 14.58
N ASN A 153 -13.95 18.78 15.28
CA ASN A 153 -13.93 19.34 16.63
C ASN A 153 -14.35 20.81 16.68
N VAL A 154 -14.30 21.55 15.59
CA VAL A 154 -14.74 22.96 15.52
C VAL A 154 -16.27 23.11 15.43
N GLN A 155 -17.03 22.04 15.12
CA GLN A 155 -18.50 22.09 14.99
C GLN A 155 -19.29 21.41 16.10
N THR A 156 -18.66 20.83 17.11
CA THR A 156 -19.37 20.14 18.21
C THR A 156 -19.34 20.91 19.52
N ASP A 157 -20.10 21.98 19.55
CA ASP A 157 -20.67 22.43 20.83
C ASP A 157 -22.04 21.74 20.97
N LYS A 158 -22.17 20.87 22.02
CA LYS A 158 -23.33 20.16 22.53
C LYS A 158 -23.53 18.68 22.17
N SER A 159 -23.43 17.96 23.18
CA SER A 159 -23.67 16.63 23.73
C SER A 159 -24.78 15.70 23.18
N GLU A 160 -25.30 15.86 21.99
CA GLU A 160 -26.43 15.01 21.53
C GLU A 160 -26.15 14.17 20.27
N ASN A 161 -24.91 14.12 19.74
CA ASN A 161 -24.65 13.52 18.43
C ASN A 161 -23.58 12.41 18.39
N TYR A 162 -23.30 11.74 19.50
CA TYR A 162 -22.32 10.62 19.50
C TYR A 162 -22.70 9.49 18.53
N GLY A 163 -23.97 9.18 18.38
CA GLY A 163 -24.44 8.14 17.47
C GLY A 163 -24.28 8.51 15.98
N ALA A 164 -24.51 9.78 15.64
CA ALA A 164 -24.37 10.26 14.25
C ALA A 164 -22.89 10.41 13.84
N MET A 165 -22.02 10.81 14.78
CA MET A 165 -20.57 10.86 14.56
C MET A 165 -19.98 9.47 14.37
N ALA A 166 -20.36 8.50 15.18
CA ALA A 166 -19.92 7.11 15.05
C ALA A 166 -20.33 6.52 13.69
N GLY A 167 -21.58 6.77 13.26
CA GLY A 167 -22.07 6.36 11.93
C GLY A 167 -21.34 7.06 10.78
N GLY A 168 -21.00 8.35 10.93
CA GLY A 168 -20.28 9.13 9.94
C GLY A 168 -18.81 8.69 9.79
N ILE A 169 -18.14 8.43 10.90
CA ILE A 169 -16.73 7.91 10.89
C ILE A 169 -16.69 6.50 10.30
N SER A 170 -17.62 5.63 10.69
CA SER A 170 -17.66 4.27 10.12
C SER A 170 -17.98 4.29 8.63
N SER A 171 -18.86 5.16 8.16
CA SER A 171 -19.19 5.29 6.73
C SER A 171 -18.03 5.86 5.91
N ALA A 172 -17.29 6.84 6.46
CA ALA A 172 -16.11 7.40 5.82
C ALA A 172 -14.95 6.40 5.78
N ALA A 173 -14.73 5.68 6.88
CA ALA A 173 -13.73 4.61 6.95
C ALA A 173 -14.08 3.46 6.00
N TYR A 174 -15.34 3.06 5.94
CA TYR A 174 -15.82 2.04 5.00
C TYR A 174 -15.68 2.48 3.55
N GLY A 175 -15.95 3.75 3.24
CA GLY A 175 -15.77 4.33 1.92
C GLY A 175 -14.29 4.41 1.50
N GLN A 176 -13.38 4.70 2.44
CA GLN A 176 -11.94 4.68 2.18
C GLN A 176 -11.41 3.25 2.00
N ILE A 177 -11.85 2.31 2.82
CA ILE A 177 -11.52 0.89 2.67
C ILE A 177 -12.02 0.36 1.32
N ASN A 178 -13.22 0.72 0.90
CA ASN A 178 -13.76 0.34 -0.41
C ASN A 178 -12.97 0.95 -1.58
N LYS A 179 -12.44 2.16 -1.44
CA LYS A 179 -11.54 2.78 -2.44
C LYS A 179 -10.16 2.11 -2.48
N LEU A 180 -9.67 1.62 -1.36
CA LEU A 180 -8.38 0.94 -1.24
C LEU A 180 -8.42 -0.48 -1.83
N TYR A 181 -9.59 -1.12 -1.79
CA TYR A 181 -9.81 -2.42 -2.45
C TYR A 181 -10.32 -2.16 -3.85
N GLU A 182 -9.47 -2.34 -4.85
CA GLU A 182 -9.93 -2.42 -6.25
C GLU A 182 -11.03 -3.47 -6.38
N GLU A 183 -11.90 -3.29 -7.37
CA GLU A 183 -13.05 -4.17 -7.61
C GLU A 183 -12.68 -5.67 -7.56
N GLU A 184 -11.50 -6.05 -8.03
CA GLU A 184 -11.01 -7.44 -8.02
C GLU A 184 -10.85 -8.03 -6.60
N LYS A 185 -10.42 -7.24 -5.61
CA LYS A 185 -10.30 -7.72 -4.22
C LYS A 185 -11.63 -7.63 -3.49
N PHE A 186 -12.40 -6.58 -3.74
CA PHE A 186 -13.69 -6.35 -3.07
C PHE A 186 -14.77 -7.33 -3.54
N HIS A 187 -14.81 -7.69 -4.82
CA HIS A 187 -15.73 -8.67 -5.39
C HIS A 187 -15.24 -10.12 -5.29
N GLY A 188 -14.03 -10.36 -4.80
CA GLY A 188 -13.58 -11.70 -4.44
C GLY A 188 -14.44 -12.31 -3.32
N ARG A 189 -14.58 -13.65 -3.30
CA ARG A 189 -15.44 -14.39 -2.33
C ARG A 189 -15.23 -14.03 -0.86
N GLN A 190 -14.08 -13.43 -0.51
CA GLN A 190 -13.69 -13.05 0.86
C GLN A 190 -13.55 -11.53 1.05
N GLY A 191 -13.58 -10.73 -0.02
CA GLY A 191 -13.28 -9.30 0.02
C GLY A 191 -14.24 -8.48 0.90
N HIS A 192 -15.52 -8.83 0.91
CA HIS A 192 -16.52 -8.17 1.75
C HIS A 192 -16.29 -8.42 3.25
N GLY A 193 -15.90 -9.66 3.62
CA GLY A 193 -15.58 -10.02 5.01
C GLY A 193 -14.38 -9.22 5.51
N PHE A 194 -13.27 -9.23 4.79
CA PHE A 194 -12.06 -8.49 5.17
C PHE A 194 -12.27 -6.98 5.27
N ALA A 195 -13.05 -6.39 4.36
CA ALA A 195 -13.36 -4.96 4.42
C ALA A 195 -14.18 -4.62 5.68
N ALA A 196 -15.16 -5.44 6.03
CA ALA A 196 -15.97 -5.27 7.23
C ALA A 196 -15.15 -5.44 8.51
N GLU A 197 -14.30 -6.46 8.58
CA GLU A 197 -13.41 -6.71 9.73
C GLU A 197 -12.43 -5.57 9.96
N ARG A 198 -11.81 -5.04 8.91
CA ARG A 198 -10.91 -3.89 8.99
C ARG A 198 -11.62 -2.61 9.39
N ALA A 199 -12.83 -2.36 8.88
CA ALA A 199 -13.65 -1.22 9.26
C ALA A 199 -14.02 -1.28 10.75
N ASN A 200 -14.43 -2.45 11.23
CA ASN A 200 -14.76 -2.67 12.62
C ASN A 200 -13.53 -2.54 13.54
N ASN A 201 -12.39 -3.11 13.12
CA ASN A 201 -11.14 -3.00 13.87
C ASN A 201 -10.67 -1.53 13.99
N LEU A 202 -10.79 -0.76 12.90
CA LEU A 202 -10.50 0.67 12.91
C LEU A 202 -11.45 1.42 13.82
N TYR A 203 -12.74 1.14 13.77
CA TYR A 203 -13.76 1.76 14.63
C TYR A 203 -13.46 1.50 16.11
N ASP A 204 -13.19 0.27 16.50
CA ASP A 204 -12.90 -0.08 17.89
C ASP A 204 -11.63 0.63 18.38
N ASN A 205 -10.56 0.68 17.58
CA ASN A 205 -9.34 1.41 17.94
C ASN A 205 -9.57 2.92 18.05
N LEU A 206 -10.39 3.53 17.19
CA LEU A 206 -10.74 4.95 17.25
C LEU A 206 -11.62 5.29 18.45
N THR A 207 -12.41 4.33 18.94
CA THR A 207 -13.27 4.50 20.13
C THR A 207 -12.55 4.13 21.44
N GLY A 208 -11.24 3.85 21.38
CA GLY A 208 -10.41 3.60 22.56
C GLY A 208 -10.33 2.15 23.01
N HIS A 209 -10.84 1.22 22.20
CA HIS A 209 -10.72 -0.22 22.43
C HIS A 209 -9.47 -0.78 21.73
N GLY A 210 -8.75 -1.67 22.38
CA GLY A 210 -7.60 -2.35 21.80
C GLY A 210 -8.02 -3.47 20.86
N ALA A 211 -8.27 -3.17 19.59
CA ALA A 211 -8.75 -4.14 18.61
C ALA A 211 -7.64 -4.66 17.71
N LYS A 212 -7.67 -5.97 17.44
CA LYS A 212 -6.71 -6.67 16.57
C LYS A 212 -7.43 -7.74 15.74
N ILE A 213 -7.11 -7.82 14.44
CA ILE A 213 -7.55 -8.90 13.55
C ILE A 213 -6.74 -10.16 13.88
N VAL A 214 -7.41 -11.32 14.04
CA VAL A 214 -6.77 -12.57 14.45
C VAL A 214 -7.19 -13.78 13.59
N GLY A 215 -8.06 -13.59 12.62
CA GLY A 215 -8.72 -14.66 11.84
C GLY A 215 -8.10 -14.96 10.47
N ASP A 216 -6.80 -14.69 10.25
CA ASP A 216 -6.17 -14.81 8.93
C ASP A 216 -5.94 -16.26 8.44
N ASP A 217 -6.19 -17.27 9.26
CA ASP A 217 -5.89 -18.66 8.94
C ASP A 217 -7.05 -19.47 8.31
N ASN A 218 -8.16 -18.80 7.94
CA ASN A 218 -9.34 -19.43 7.34
C ASN A 218 -9.89 -20.66 8.09
N VAL A 219 -9.64 -20.75 9.39
CA VAL A 219 -10.18 -21.83 10.21
C VAL A 219 -11.69 -21.65 10.33
N LYS A 220 -12.43 -22.59 9.78
CA LYS A 220 -13.89 -22.62 9.82
C LYS A 220 -14.36 -22.57 11.28
N ASN A 221 -15.03 -21.48 11.70
CA ASN A 221 -15.46 -21.13 13.05
C ASN A 221 -14.34 -20.59 13.99
N GLY A 222 -13.24 -20.05 13.46
CA GLY A 222 -12.26 -19.26 14.21
C GLY A 222 -12.81 -17.86 14.58
N ALA A 223 -12.21 -17.22 15.58
CA ALA A 223 -12.51 -15.82 15.88
C ALA A 223 -11.88 -14.92 14.82
N ASP A 224 -12.63 -13.96 14.29
CA ASP A 224 -12.18 -13.07 13.22
C ASP A 224 -11.38 -11.89 13.78
N ARG A 225 -11.66 -11.47 15.02
CA ARG A 225 -10.96 -10.39 15.68
C ARG A 225 -10.94 -10.54 17.21
N MET A 226 -10.06 -9.78 17.85
CA MET A 226 -9.98 -9.64 19.29
C MET A 226 -10.14 -8.16 19.66
N VAL A 227 -11.00 -7.86 20.62
CA VAL A 227 -11.22 -6.50 21.15
C VAL A 227 -11.05 -6.56 22.67
N ASP A 228 -10.16 -5.74 23.20
CA ASP A 228 -9.82 -5.70 24.64
C ASP A 228 -9.49 -7.07 25.25
N GLY A 229 -8.86 -7.94 24.45
CA GLY A 229 -8.50 -9.30 24.86
C GLY A 229 -9.63 -10.34 24.73
N ILE A 230 -10.80 -9.97 24.23
CA ILE A 230 -11.95 -10.88 24.01
C ILE A 230 -12.02 -11.23 22.53
N PHE A 231 -12.07 -12.53 22.22
CA PHE A 231 -12.27 -13.00 20.84
C PHE A 231 -13.71 -12.80 20.40
N ILE A 232 -13.89 -12.19 19.21
CA ILE A 232 -15.17 -11.90 18.59
C ILE A 232 -15.23 -12.66 17.26
N GLN A 233 -16.38 -13.32 17.03
CA GLN A 233 -16.68 -14.10 15.83
C GLN A 233 -17.76 -13.40 15.01
#